data_597151f77456bbb5fd1075cb7ce998a7
#
_entry.id   597151f77456bbb5fd1075cb7ce998a7
#
_cell.length_a   1.000
_cell.length_b   1.000
_cell.length_c   1.000
_cell.angle_alpha   90.00
_cell.angle_beta   90.00
_cell.angle_gamma   90.00
#
_symmetry.space_group_name_H-M   'P 1'
#
loop_
_entity.id
_entity.type
_entity.pdbx_description
1 polymer ?
#
loop_
_entity_poly.entity_id
_entity_poly.type
_entity_poly.pdbx_seq_one_letter_code
_entity_poly.pdbx_strand_id
1 'polypeptide(L)'
;MADGRPFEAIRYAPATDLSRALCPPFDTISPEEQRRLYDLSPVNAVRLELPAADGDPYQSAARTLQAWLSDGVLVRDEGPAFYVFQQEFRHGGGTYRRTVLFARLRLEPWERGVVLPHERTFRAPKEDRMKLLRALRLNTSPVFLMYADPRQEIAPLLSQALSGRPAAEFDGAQGLSQRLARVEDPDLTAAISGGLSGEKLYIADGHHRYET
;
A
#
# COMPACT_ATOMS: atom_id res chain seq x y z
N MET A 1 8.57 2.80 20.44
CA MET A 1 9.24 3.43 19.28
C MET A 1 8.77 2.73 18.05
N ALA A 2 8.47 3.47 16.98
CA ALA A 2 8.06 2.87 15.71
C ALA A 2 9.19 2.00 15.15
N ASP A 3 8.88 0.75 14.79
CA ASP A 3 9.84 -0.19 14.20
C ASP A 3 9.40 -0.48 12.76
N GLY A 4 9.79 0.44 11.87
CA GLY A 4 9.55 0.35 10.43
C GLY A 4 10.73 -0.32 9.74
N ARG A 5 10.46 -1.38 8.96
CA ARG A 5 11.49 -2.19 8.30
C ARG A 5 11.20 -2.38 6.82
N PRO A 6 12.23 -2.61 6.00
CA PRO A 6 12.06 -3.02 4.61
C PRO A 6 11.38 -4.40 4.54
N PHE A 7 10.79 -4.70 3.37
CA PHE A 7 10.09 -5.95 3.10
C PHE A 7 10.19 -6.35 1.63
N GLU A 8 9.95 -7.63 1.34
CA GLU A 8 9.84 -8.13 -0.03
C GLU A 8 8.42 -7.87 -0.55
N ALA A 9 8.27 -6.95 -1.50
CA ALA A 9 6.97 -6.67 -2.07
C ALA A 9 6.59 -7.68 -3.17
N ILE A 10 5.27 -7.87 -3.31
CA ILE A 10 4.67 -8.39 -4.53
C ILE A 10 4.05 -7.20 -5.25
N ARG A 11 4.42 -7.00 -6.51
CA ARG A 11 3.95 -5.86 -7.31
C ARG A 11 3.64 -6.29 -8.74
N TYR A 12 2.94 -5.46 -9.45
CA TYR A 12 2.73 -5.69 -10.88
C TYR A 12 4.06 -5.69 -11.64
N ALA A 13 4.15 -6.59 -12.62
CA ALA A 13 5.28 -6.62 -13.54
C ALA A 13 5.37 -5.30 -14.34
N PRO A 14 6.58 -4.87 -14.75
CA PRO A 14 6.78 -3.59 -15.44
C PRO A 14 5.96 -3.41 -16.74
N ALA A 15 5.55 -4.51 -17.38
CA ALA A 15 4.75 -4.48 -18.62
C ALA A 15 3.24 -4.26 -18.36
N THR A 16 2.79 -4.26 -17.09
CA THR A 16 1.38 -4.11 -16.75
C THR A 16 0.96 -2.64 -16.84
N ASP A 17 -0.15 -2.38 -17.51
CA ASP A 17 -0.78 -1.04 -17.52
C ASP A 17 -1.43 -0.75 -16.17
N LEU A 18 -0.70 -0.03 -15.29
CA LEU A 18 -1.14 0.30 -13.95
C LEU A 18 -2.36 1.23 -13.93
N SER A 19 -2.58 2.03 -14.96
CA SER A 19 -3.76 2.91 -15.05
C SER A 19 -5.07 2.12 -15.08
N ARG A 20 -5.02 0.86 -15.52
CA ARG A 20 -6.16 -0.06 -15.61
C ARG A 20 -6.13 -1.18 -14.58
N ALA A 21 -4.96 -1.43 -13.97
CA ALA A 21 -4.77 -2.53 -13.04
C ALA A 21 -5.03 -2.15 -11.58
N LEU A 22 -4.95 -0.88 -11.22
CA LEU A 22 -5.16 -0.40 -9.85
C LEU A 22 -6.65 -0.17 -9.57
N CYS A 23 -7.04 -0.24 -8.29
CA CYS A 23 -8.37 0.07 -7.81
C CYS A 23 -8.31 1.00 -6.58
N PRO A 24 -9.41 1.70 -6.26
CA PRO A 24 -9.55 2.42 -4.99
C PRO A 24 -9.54 1.49 -3.78
N PRO A 25 -9.49 2.02 -2.54
CA PRO A 25 -9.70 1.24 -1.32
C PRO A 25 -11.07 0.52 -1.34
N PHE A 26 -11.09 -0.71 -0.81
CA PHE A 26 -12.27 -1.62 -0.91
C PHE A 26 -13.56 -1.02 -0.36
N ASP A 27 -13.48 -0.22 0.70
CA ASP A 27 -14.59 0.40 1.40
C ASP A 27 -15.21 1.60 0.66
N THR A 28 -14.54 2.08 -0.39
CA THR A 28 -15.04 3.14 -1.28
C THR A 28 -15.63 2.60 -2.58
N ILE A 29 -15.50 1.29 -2.86
CA ILE A 29 -15.94 0.66 -4.10
C ILE A 29 -17.41 0.25 -3.99
N SER A 30 -18.28 0.90 -4.74
CA SER A 30 -19.69 0.47 -4.86
C SER A 30 -19.82 -0.82 -5.70
N PRO A 31 -20.95 -1.55 -5.61
CA PRO A 31 -21.18 -2.72 -6.47
C PRO A 31 -21.13 -2.42 -7.97
N GLU A 32 -21.51 -1.22 -8.39
CA GLU A 32 -21.42 -0.77 -9.76
C GLU A 32 -19.96 -0.53 -10.16
N GLU A 33 -19.22 0.17 -9.32
CA GLU A 33 -17.78 0.43 -9.54
C GLU A 33 -16.98 -0.87 -9.53
N GLN A 34 -17.32 -1.84 -8.68
CA GLN A 34 -16.69 -3.15 -8.69
C GLN A 34 -16.85 -3.83 -10.07
N ARG A 35 -18.07 -3.86 -10.61
CA ARG A 35 -18.32 -4.41 -11.96
C ARG A 35 -17.51 -3.69 -13.03
N ARG A 36 -17.52 -2.36 -12.99
CA ARG A 36 -16.73 -1.55 -13.93
C ARG A 36 -15.23 -1.86 -13.87
N LEU A 37 -14.68 -2.04 -12.69
CA LEU A 37 -13.26 -2.40 -12.51
C LEU A 37 -12.94 -3.82 -13.00
N TYR A 38 -13.87 -4.76 -12.80
CA TYR A 38 -13.76 -6.11 -13.37
C TYR A 38 -13.73 -6.11 -14.89
N ASP A 39 -14.55 -5.28 -15.53
CA ASP A 39 -14.63 -5.15 -16.99
C ASP A 39 -13.44 -4.35 -17.55
N LEU A 40 -12.90 -3.40 -16.77
CA LEU A 40 -11.80 -2.55 -17.18
C LEU A 40 -10.54 -3.35 -17.50
N SER A 41 -10.20 -4.35 -16.64
CA SER A 41 -9.03 -5.19 -16.86
C SER A 41 -9.15 -6.55 -16.17
N PRO A 42 -8.75 -7.65 -16.85
CA PRO A 42 -8.69 -8.96 -16.21
C PRO A 42 -7.68 -9.05 -15.07
N VAL A 43 -6.75 -8.11 -15.01
CA VAL A 43 -5.72 -8.03 -13.98
C VAL A 43 -5.92 -6.84 -13.03
N ASN A 44 -7.14 -6.29 -12.92
CA ASN A 44 -7.42 -5.23 -11.97
C ASN A 44 -7.39 -5.76 -10.53
N ALA A 45 -6.71 -5.02 -9.64
CA ALA A 45 -6.49 -5.37 -8.23
C ALA A 45 -7.78 -5.58 -7.43
N VAL A 46 -8.93 -5.08 -7.91
CA VAL A 46 -10.25 -5.31 -7.30
C VAL A 46 -10.54 -6.81 -7.14
N ARG A 47 -9.99 -7.67 -8.00
CA ARG A 47 -10.14 -9.15 -7.91
C ARG A 47 -9.46 -9.75 -6.68
N LEU A 48 -8.48 -9.07 -6.11
CA LEU A 48 -7.81 -9.45 -4.87
C LEU A 48 -8.36 -8.67 -3.68
N GLU A 49 -8.70 -7.40 -3.86
CA GLU A 49 -9.07 -6.48 -2.79
C GLU A 49 -10.55 -6.62 -2.38
N LEU A 50 -11.43 -6.76 -3.37
CA LEU A 50 -12.87 -6.92 -3.21
C LEU A 50 -13.36 -7.99 -4.19
N PRO A 51 -13.02 -9.27 -3.96
CA PRO A 51 -13.36 -10.34 -4.90
C PRO A 51 -14.87 -10.54 -4.98
N ALA A 52 -15.39 -10.57 -6.21
CA ALA A 52 -16.74 -11.03 -6.50
C ALA A 52 -16.65 -12.51 -6.93
N ALA A 53 -17.43 -13.39 -6.34
CA ALA A 53 -17.40 -14.79 -6.69
C ALA A 53 -18.75 -15.47 -6.48
N ASP A 54 -19.07 -16.40 -7.38
CA ASP A 54 -20.04 -17.45 -7.10
C ASP A 54 -19.34 -18.48 -6.18
N GLY A 55 -19.70 -18.48 -4.91
CA GLY A 55 -19.09 -19.32 -3.89
C GLY A 55 -18.21 -18.52 -2.90
N ASP A 56 -17.08 -19.09 -2.50
CA ASP A 56 -16.17 -18.46 -1.53
C ASP A 56 -15.28 -17.37 -2.21
N PRO A 57 -15.51 -16.07 -1.94
CA PRO A 57 -14.77 -14.98 -2.54
C PRO A 57 -13.28 -14.99 -2.15
N TYR A 58 -12.96 -15.43 -0.93
CA TYR A 58 -11.57 -15.44 -0.45
C TYR A 58 -10.75 -16.52 -1.15
N GLN A 59 -11.32 -17.67 -1.40
CA GLN A 59 -10.69 -18.73 -2.21
C GLN A 59 -10.53 -18.32 -3.66
N SER A 60 -11.49 -17.57 -4.20
CA SER A 60 -11.38 -16.99 -5.54
C SER A 60 -10.21 -16.03 -5.64
N ALA A 61 -10.06 -15.10 -4.68
CA ALA A 61 -8.92 -14.21 -4.62
C ALA A 61 -7.59 -14.96 -4.50
N ALA A 62 -7.55 -16.03 -3.67
CA ALA A 62 -6.33 -16.84 -3.53
C ALA A 62 -5.92 -17.53 -4.84
N ARG A 63 -6.88 -18.09 -5.58
CA ARG A 63 -6.61 -18.66 -6.91
C ARG A 63 -6.12 -17.60 -7.90
N THR A 64 -6.75 -16.42 -7.90
CA THR A 64 -6.34 -15.29 -8.74
C THR A 64 -4.91 -14.86 -8.43
N LEU A 65 -4.54 -14.73 -7.15
CA LEU A 65 -3.18 -14.38 -6.73
C LEU A 65 -2.15 -15.41 -7.25
N GLN A 66 -2.44 -16.71 -7.09
CA GLN A 66 -1.55 -17.77 -7.56
C GLN A 66 -1.40 -17.76 -9.09
N ALA A 67 -2.49 -17.58 -9.82
CA ALA A 67 -2.46 -17.46 -11.27
C ALA A 67 -1.62 -16.26 -11.72
N TRP A 68 -1.83 -15.09 -11.12
CA TRP A 68 -1.08 -13.88 -11.48
C TRP A 68 0.41 -13.96 -11.16
N LEU A 69 0.79 -14.68 -10.10
CA LEU A 69 2.19 -14.96 -9.81
C LEU A 69 2.78 -15.96 -10.82
N SER A 70 2.04 -17.02 -11.16
CA SER A 70 2.48 -18.02 -12.14
C SER A 70 2.63 -17.44 -13.55
N ASP A 71 1.70 -16.57 -13.95
CA ASP A 71 1.65 -15.97 -15.27
C ASP A 71 2.56 -14.73 -15.41
N GLY A 72 3.25 -14.33 -14.32
CA GLY A 72 4.14 -13.19 -14.31
C GLY A 72 3.43 -11.82 -14.37
N VAL A 73 2.13 -11.77 -14.10
CA VAL A 73 1.36 -10.52 -13.93
C VAL A 73 1.81 -9.80 -12.66
N LEU A 74 1.98 -10.57 -11.59
CA LEU A 74 2.60 -10.12 -10.36
C LEU A 74 3.98 -10.76 -10.21
N VAL A 75 4.92 -9.99 -9.71
CA VAL A 75 6.29 -10.43 -9.44
C VAL A 75 6.64 -10.15 -7.98
N ARG A 76 7.36 -11.07 -7.37
CA ARG A 76 7.97 -10.86 -6.05
C ARG A 76 9.36 -10.24 -6.25
N ASP A 77 9.62 -9.15 -5.58
CA ASP A 77 10.94 -8.53 -5.59
C ASP A 77 11.96 -9.39 -4.82
N GLU A 78 13.19 -9.42 -5.32
CA GLU A 78 14.30 -10.08 -4.65
C GLU A 78 14.81 -9.23 -3.49
N GLY A 79 14.76 -9.80 -2.28
CA GLY A 79 15.23 -9.16 -1.06
C GLY A 79 14.38 -8.01 -0.54
N PRO A 80 14.59 -7.66 0.73
CA PRO A 80 13.81 -6.61 1.39
C PRO A 80 14.24 -5.21 0.95
N ALA A 81 13.25 -4.34 0.70
CA ALA A 81 13.44 -2.93 0.34
C ALA A 81 12.38 -2.07 1.03
N PHE A 82 12.66 -0.78 1.17
CA PHE A 82 11.60 0.22 1.30
C PHE A 82 11.11 0.63 -0.08
N TYR A 83 9.86 1.14 -0.12
CA TYR A 83 9.32 1.68 -1.35
C TYR A 83 8.84 3.11 -1.07
N VAL A 84 9.34 4.06 -1.85
CA VAL A 84 8.94 5.46 -1.74
C VAL A 84 8.05 5.79 -2.91
N PHE A 85 6.81 6.19 -2.62
CA PHE A 85 5.81 6.52 -3.62
C PHE A 85 5.56 8.02 -3.59
N GLN A 86 5.69 8.67 -4.73
CA GLN A 86 5.34 10.07 -4.92
C GLN A 86 4.11 10.14 -5.81
N GLN A 87 3.12 10.86 -5.33
CA GLN A 87 1.85 11.05 -6.00
C GLN A 87 1.58 12.52 -6.21
N GLU A 88 1.28 12.91 -7.44
CA GLU A 88 0.66 14.19 -7.72
C GLU A 88 -0.86 14.07 -7.69
N PHE A 89 -1.54 15.08 -7.15
CA PHE A 89 -3.00 15.14 -7.09
C PHE A 89 -3.50 16.60 -7.12
N ARG A 90 -4.76 16.78 -7.53
CA ARG A 90 -5.42 18.09 -7.54
C ARG A 90 -6.35 18.22 -6.36
N HIS A 91 -6.31 19.38 -5.72
CA HIS A 91 -7.22 19.73 -4.64
C HIS A 91 -7.40 21.25 -4.59
N GLY A 92 -8.65 21.75 -4.42
CA GLY A 92 -8.93 23.18 -4.26
C GLY A 92 -8.39 24.07 -5.40
N GLY A 93 -8.31 23.54 -6.63
CA GLY A 93 -7.78 24.28 -7.80
C GLY A 93 -6.24 24.26 -7.92
N GLY A 94 -5.51 23.71 -6.93
CA GLY A 94 -4.07 23.55 -6.95
C GLY A 94 -3.62 22.13 -7.27
N THR A 95 -2.37 21.97 -7.71
CA THR A 95 -1.69 20.67 -7.83
C THR A 95 -0.75 20.51 -6.66
N TYR A 96 -0.84 19.39 -5.99
CA TYR A 96 -0.07 19.04 -4.80
C TYR A 96 0.69 17.75 -5.03
N ARG A 97 1.74 17.56 -4.22
CA ARG A 97 2.57 16.36 -4.24
C ARG A 97 2.61 15.74 -2.86
N ARG A 98 2.38 14.44 -2.78
CA ARG A 98 2.48 13.65 -1.56
C ARG A 98 3.57 12.61 -1.73
N THR A 99 4.44 12.49 -0.74
CA THR A 99 5.45 11.42 -0.66
C THR A 99 5.09 10.48 0.46
N VAL A 100 5.09 9.17 0.16
CA VAL A 100 4.67 8.09 1.06
C VAL A 100 5.78 7.05 1.12
N LEU A 101 6.05 6.53 2.30
CA LEU A 101 6.94 5.39 2.51
C LEU A 101 6.12 4.13 2.78
N PHE A 102 6.33 3.08 1.98
CA PHE A 102 5.85 1.74 2.29
C PHE A 102 6.90 0.99 3.11
N ALA A 103 6.49 0.50 4.26
CA ALA A 103 7.32 -0.24 5.19
C ALA A 103 6.52 -1.36 5.86
N ARG A 104 7.21 -2.40 6.32
CA ARG A 104 6.65 -3.33 7.29
C ARG A 104 6.78 -2.71 8.67
N LEU A 105 5.67 -2.48 9.34
CA LEU A 105 5.63 -1.91 10.69
C LEU A 105 5.37 -3.01 11.70
N ARG A 106 6.13 -3.01 12.80
CA ARG A 106 5.81 -3.83 13.96
C ARG A 106 4.51 -3.36 14.59
N LEU A 107 3.57 -4.29 14.77
CA LEU A 107 2.33 -4.00 15.48
C LEU A 107 2.61 -3.77 16.96
N GLU A 108 2.01 -2.72 17.51
CA GLU A 108 2.14 -2.35 18.91
C GLU A 108 0.76 -2.17 19.53
N PRO A 109 0.56 -2.63 20.77
CA PRO A 109 -0.67 -2.35 21.51
C PRO A 109 -0.90 -0.84 21.67
N TRP A 110 -2.16 -0.41 21.68
CA TRP A 110 -2.53 1.01 21.78
C TRP A 110 -1.94 1.70 23.02
N GLU A 111 -1.86 0.97 24.14
CA GLU A 111 -1.35 1.44 25.43
C GLU A 111 0.13 1.87 25.38
N ARG A 112 0.88 1.40 24.37
CA ARG A 112 2.26 1.84 24.14
C ARG A 112 2.36 3.23 23.53
N GLY A 113 1.26 3.76 22.98
CA GLY A 113 1.23 5.10 22.40
C GLY A 113 2.22 5.32 21.24
N VAL A 114 2.60 4.24 20.55
CA VAL A 114 3.47 4.29 19.35
C VAL A 114 2.63 4.52 18.11
N VAL A 115 1.56 3.75 17.97
CA VAL A 115 0.56 3.94 16.92
C VAL A 115 -0.73 4.42 17.57
N LEU A 116 -1.29 5.51 17.07
CA LEU A 116 -2.41 6.23 17.68
C LEU A 116 -3.60 6.20 16.73
N PRO A 117 -4.72 5.57 17.14
CA PRO A 117 -5.98 5.62 16.40
C PRO A 117 -6.75 6.92 16.72
N HIS A 118 -7.68 7.31 15.83
CA HIS A 118 -8.62 8.39 16.07
C HIS A 118 -10.08 7.93 15.99
N GLU A 119 -10.34 6.67 15.66
CA GLU A 119 -11.68 6.08 15.62
C GLU A 119 -11.70 4.67 16.22
N ARG A 120 -12.92 4.19 16.50
CA ARG A 120 -13.17 2.81 16.93
C ARG A 120 -13.49 1.93 15.72
N THR A 121 -13.06 0.68 15.79
CA THR A 121 -13.33 -0.30 14.74
C THR A 121 -14.60 -1.11 15.01
N PHE A 122 -15.17 -1.63 13.92
CA PHE A 122 -16.32 -2.55 13.97
C PHE A 122 -15.87 -3.98 13.72
N ARG A 123 -16.64 -4.93 14.27
CA ARG A 123 -16.32 -6.37 14.21
C ARG A 123 -16.41 -6.92 12.78
N ALA A 124 -17.50 -6.62 12.07
CA ALA A 124 -17.77 -7.22 10.78
C ALA A 124 -16.69 -6.91 9.70
N PRO A 125 -16.22 -5.64 9.51
CA PRO A 125 -15.12 -5.36 8.60
C PRO A 125 -13.80 -6.06 8.98
N LYS A 126 -13.51 -6.21 10.28
CA LYS A 126 -12.32 -6.93 10.73
C LYS A 126 -12.38 -8.42 10.39
N GLU A 127 -13.54 -9.05 10.61
CA GLU A 127 -13.75 -10.48 10.27
C GLU A 127 -13.59 -10.73 8.76
N ASP A 128 -14.10 -9.82 7.93
CA ASP A 128 -13.96 -9.89 6.48
C ASP A 128 -12.48 -9.78 6.06
N ARG A 129 -11.79 -8.74 6.51
CA ARG A 129 -10.37 -8.54 6.19
C ARG A 129 -9.49 -9.66 6.74
N MET A 130 -9.79 -10.20 7.92
CA MET A 130 -9.09 -11.37 8.47
C MET A 130 -9.23 -12.60 7.58
N LYS A 131 -10.42 -12.87 7.04
CA LYS A 131 -10.63 -13.98 6.11
C LYS A 131 -9.81 -13.81 4.83
N LEU A 132 -9.82 -12.60 4.26
CA LEU A 132 -9.01 -12.28 3.07
C LEU A 132 -7.52 -12.44 3.36
N LEU A 133 -7.02 -11.86 4.46
CA LEU A 133 -5.63 -11.95 4.88
C LEU A 133 -5.17 -13.42 5.06
N ARG A 134 -6.01 -14.25 5.69
CA ARG A 134 -5.73 -15.69 5.86
C ARG A 134 -5.68 -16.45 4.55
N ALA A 135 -6.55 -16.12 3.60
CA ALA A 135 -6.59 -16.77 2.30
C ALA A 135 -5.40 -16.36 1.41
N LEU A 136 -5.07 -15.07 1.38
CA LEU A 136 -4.00 -14.54 0.54
C LEU A 136 -2.61 -14.64 1.20
N ARG A 137 -2.53 -14.54 2.53
CA ARG A 137 -1.27 -14.34 3.28
C ARG A 137 -0.49 -13.12 2.77
N LEU A 138 -1.22 -12.11 2.35
CA LEU A 138 -0.74 -10.89 1.73
C LEU A 138 -1.60 -9.71 2.17
N ASN A 139 -0.97 -8.59 2.49
CA ASN A 139 -1.67 -7.32 2.68
C ASN A 139 -1.89 -6.69 1.31
N THR A 140 -3.13 -6.63 0.86
CA THR A 140 -3.52 -6.04 -0.43
C THR A 140 -3.62 -4.52 -0.37
N SER A 141 -3.98 -3.99 0.81
CA SER A 141 -4.08 -2.55 1.10
C SER A 141 -3.25 -2.18 2.32
N PRO A 142 -2.33 -1.23 2.23
CA PRO A 142 -1.57 -0.76 3.38
C PRO A 142 -2.45 0.05 4.34
N VAL A 143 -2.06 0.07 5.62
CA VAL A 143 -2.58 1.04 6.59
C VAL A 143 -1.91 2.38 6.30
N PHE A 144 -2.70 3.44 6.20
CA PHE A 144 -2.18 4.78 5.98
C PHE A 144 -1.90 5.48 7.31
N LEU A 145 -0.62 5.75 7.56
CA LEU A 145 -0.12 6.38 8.77
C LEU A 145 0.46 7.76 8.44
N MET A 146 0.30 8.68 9.35
CA MET A 146 0.97 9.98 9.33
C MET A 146 1.94 10.06 10.50
N TYR A 147 3.00 10.81 10.34
CA TYR A 147 3.96 11.16 11.38
C TYR A 147 4.37 12.63 11.25
N ALA A 148 4.82 13.20 12.33
CA ALA A 148 5.47 14.50 12.30
C ALA A 148 6.95 14.29 11.92
N ASP A 149 7.56 15.22 11.19
CA ASP A 149 8.99 15.24 10.91
C ASP A 149 9.52 16.65 11.21
N PRO A 150 9.43 17.12 12.49
CA PRO A 150 9.73 18.50 12.85
C PRO A 150 11.18 18.88 12.61
N ARG A 151 12.09 17.89 12.61
CA ARG A 151 13.52 18.08 12.34
C ARG A 151 13.86 17.86 10.86
N GLN A 152 12.87 17.46 10.05
CA GLN A 152 13.04 17.13 8.64
C GLN A 152 14.16 16.12 8.39
N GLU A 153 14.23 15.09 9.22
CA GLU A 153 15.24 14.04 9.11
C GLU A 153 14.86 12.98 8.07
N ILE A 154 13.56 12.72 7.89
CA ILE A 154 13.04 11.67 7.00
C ILE A 154 12.77 12.21 5.59
N ALA A 155 12.18 13.38 5.47
CA ALA A 155 11.79 13.95 4.18
C ALA A 155 12.93 14.07 3.16
N PRO A 156 14.16 14.49 3.52
CA PRO A 156 15.30 14.50 2.61
C PRO A 156 15.72 13.10 2.12
N LEU A 157 15.65 12.08 3.01
CA LEU A 157 15.99 10.70 2.66
C LEU A 157 14.99 10.12 1.64
N LEU A 158 13.69 10.42 1.80
CA LEU A 158 12.68 10.03 0.82
C LEU A 158 12.88 10.75 -0.53
N SER A 159 13.30 12.03 -0.50
CA SER A 159 13.62 12.78 -1.71
C SER A 159 14.85 12.21 -2.42
N GLN A 160 15.87 11.80 -1.68
CA GLN A 160 17.04 11.11 -2.21
C GLN A 160 16.63 9.78 -2.88
N ALA A 161 15.77 9.00 -2.25
CA ALA A 161 15.26 7.75 -2.83
C ALA A 161 14.57 7.96 -4.18
N LEU A 162 13.87 9.06 -4.35
CA LEU A 162 13.14 9.40 -5.58
C LEU A 162 14.03 9.95 -6.70
N SER A 163 15.30 10.29 -6.44
CA SER A 163 16.22 10.84 -7.45
C SER A 163 16.74 9.79 -8.44
N GLY A 164 16.66 8.50 -8.08
CA GLY A 164 17.11 7.38 -8.91
C GLY A 164 16.09 6.96 -9.98
N ARG A 165 16.40 5.86 -10.68
CA ARG A 165 15.47 5.25 -11.65
C ARG A 165 14.23 4.70 -10.91
N PRO A 166 13.00 5.05 -11.32
CA PRO A 166 11.81 4.53 -10.68
C PRO A 166 11.65 3.02 -10.93
N ALA A 167 11.11 2.31 -9.94
CA ALA A 167 10.67 0.93 -10.07
C ALA A 167 9.35 0.83 -10.85
N ALA A 168 8.50 1.87 -10.76
CA ALA A 168 7.32 2.06 -11.59
C ALA A 168 7.02 3.55 -11.73
N GLU A 169 6.50 3.95 -12.90
CA GLU A 169 6.03 5.30 -13.18
C GLU A 169 4.83 5.20 -14.12
N PHE A 170 3.76 5.92 -13.82
CA PHE A 170 2.55 5.92 -14.63
C PHE A 170 1.73 7.19 -14.40
N ASP A 171 0.86 7.50 -15.35
CA ASP A 171 -0.11 8.57 -15.18
C ASP A 171 -1.33 8.04 -14.41
N GLY A 172 -1.58 8.62 -13.25
CA GLY A 172 -2.76 8.36 -12.44
C GLY A 172 -3.99 9.10 -12.96
N ALA A 173 -5.00 9.22 -12.11
CA ALA A 173 -6.20 9.98 -12.43
C ALA A 173 -5.86 11.41 -12.87
N GLN A 174 -6.52 11.90 -13.92
CA GLN A 174 -6.31 13.24 -14.50
C GLN A 174 -4.92 13.48 -15.12
N GLY A 175 -4.20 12.41 -15.50
CA GLY A 175 -2.87 12.52 -16.13
C GLY A 175 -1.79 13.07 -15.19
N LEU A 176 -1.93 12.86 -13.88
CA LEU A 176 -0.97 13.32 -12.88
C LEU A 176 0.04 12.22 -12.56
N SER A 177 1.32 12.60 -12.49
CA SER A 177 2.42 11.64 -12.34
C SER A 177 2.36 10.87 -11.02
N GLN A 178 2.58 9.57 -11.14
CA GLN A 178 2.72 8.63 -10.03
C GLN A 178 4.06 7.93 -10.16
N ARG A 179 4.88 7.95 -9.14
CA ARG A 179 6.24 7.41 -9.20
C ARG A 179 6.55 6.57 -7.97
N LEU A 180 7.06 5.36 -8.18
CA LEU A 180 7.49 4.43 -7.14
C LEU A 180 9.00 4.20 -7.27
N ALA A 181 9.74 4.45 -6.20
CA ALA A 181 11.15 4.09 -6.08
C ALA A 181 11.32 2.91 -5.12
N ARG A 182 12.25 2.01 -5.42
CA ARG A 182 12.68 0.91 -4.55
C ARG A 182 14.02 1.29 -3.91
N VAL A 183 14.13 1.13 -2.59
CA VAL A 183 15.29 1.53 -1.78
C VAL A 183 15.92 0.28 -1.17
N GLU A 184 17.06 -0.12 -1.71
CA GLU A 184 17.83 -1.30 -1.29
C GLU A 184 19.17 -0.92 -0.67
N ASP A 185 19.62 0.33 -0.87
CA ASP A 185 20.88 0.82 -0.31
C ASP A 185 20.87 0.68 1.20
N PRO A 186 21.86 -0.04 1.79
CA PRO A 186 21.85 -0.33 3.23
C PRO A 186 21.93 0.90 4.11
N ASP A 187 22.70 1.92 3.69
CA ASP A 187 22.90 3.13 4.49
C ASP A 187 21.64 3.99 4.46
N LEU A 188 21.01 4.15 3.30
CA LEU A 188 19.74 4.86 3.18
C LEU A 188 18.60 4.13 3.90
N THR A 189 18.57 2.80 3.82
CA THR A 189 17.62 1.95 4.54
C THR A 189 17.78 2.10 6.06
N ALA A 190 19.02 2.07 6.56
CA ALA A 190 19.30 2.25 7.99
C ALA A 190 18.93 3.67 8.45
N ALA A 191 19.22 4.70 7.65
CA ALA A 191 18.87 6.08 7.96
C ALA A 191 17.35 6.29 8.03
N ILE A 192 16.58 5.75 7.08
CA ILE A 192 15.11 5.81 7.08
C ILE A 192 14.54 5.09 8.32
N SER A 193 15.01 3.87 8.63
CA SER A 193 14.57 3.13 9.82
C SER A 193 14.89 3.88 11.10
N GLY A 194 16.06 4.49 11.19
CA GLY A 194 16.51 5.31 12.31
C GLY A 194 15.63 6.54 12.53
N GLY A 195 15.35 7.29 11.45
CA GLY A 195 14.46 8.46 11.50
C GLY A 195 13.05 8.11 11.98
N LEU A 196 12.49 7.00 11.50
CA LEU A 196 11.16 6.55 11.93
C LEU A 196 11.11 6.11 13.39
N SER A 197 12.21 5.62 13.95
CA SER A 197 12.21 4.98 15.28
C SER A 197 11.79 5.92 16.40
N GLY A 198 12.00 7.22 16.27
CA GLY A 198 11.61 8.24 17.24
C GLY A 198 10.17 8.72 17.12
N GLU A 199 9.48 8.40 16.04
CA GLU A 199 8.22 9.01 15.68
C GLU A 199 7.01 8.30 16.29
N LYS A 200 5.97 9.09 16.59
CA LYS A 200 4.62 8.58 16.84
C LYS A 200 3.88 8.53 15.51
N LEU A 201 3.15 7.45 15.31
CA LEU A 201 2.39 7.22 14.09
C LEU A 201 0.90 7.39 14.35
N TYR A 202 0.23 8.16 13.52
CA TYR A 202 -1.21 8.44 13.62
C TYR A 202 -1.90 7.74 12.45
N ILE A 203 -2.85 6.86 12.73
CA ILE A 203 -3.60 6.20 11.67
C ILE A 203 -4.50 7.26 11.00
N ALA A 204 -4.27 7.52 9.73
CA ALA A 204 -5.11 8.39 8.91
C ALA A 204 -6.26 7.59 8.25
N ASP A 205 -5.96 6.33 7.87
CA ASP A 205 -6.94 5.40 7.30
C ASP A 205 -6.51 3.95 7.54
N GLY A 206 -7.48 3.03 7.67
CA GLY A 206 -7.23 1.61 7.81
C GLY A 206 -7.18 1.09 9.24
N HIS A 207 -7.91 1.68 10.18
CA HIS A 207 -8.01 1.21 11.57
C HIS A 207 -8.42 -0.26 11.65
N HIS A 208 -9.42 -0.68 10.86
CA HIS A 208 -9.85 -2.08 10.79
C HIS A 208 -8.71 -3.00 10.33
N ARG A 209 -7.91 -2.57 9.35
CA ARG A 209 -6.74 -3.33 8.83
C ARG A 209 -5.62 -3.44 9.87
N TYR A 210 -5.40 -2.38 10.65
CA TYR A 210 -4.40 -2.42 11.71
C TYR A 210 -4.75 -3.38 12.84
N GLU A 211 -6.05 -3.47 13.21
CA GLU A 211 -6.54 -4.37 14.25
C GLU A 211 -6.83 -5.81 13.77
N THR A 212 -6.80 -6.04 12.45
CA THR A 212 -6.95 -7.38 11.86
C THR A 212 -5.69 -8.20 12.00
#